data_c9124b755f555caf227e396af89d8205
#
_entry.id   c9124b755f555caf227e396af89d8205
#
_cell.length_a   1.000
_cell.length_b   1.000
_cell.length_c   1.000
_cell.angle_alpha   90.00
_cell.angle_beta   90.00
_cell.angle_gamma   90.00
#
_symmetry.space_group_name_H-M   'P 1'
#
loop_
_entity.id
_entity.type
_entity.pdbx_description
1 polymer ?
#
loop_
_entity_poly.entity_id
_entity_poly.type
_entity_poly.pdbx_seq_one_letter_code
_entity_poly.pdbx_strand_id
1 'polypeptide(L)'
;MKHLLSILILFGSISQASYASQPIIEKIDEINANVIFMRHALAPGFGDPINFNLQDCKSQRNLNDAGIEQAQNVGQFFLKNKIIFTEILSSEWCRCIDTALEMNIGASSTFEGLNSFFQGHVNKSDVIKKLNIKLDNLSSKSLILMITHQVVIAEITSISPPSGGIILYNSKNKTAKEFKITDYDQNF
;
A
#
# COMPACT_ATOMS: atom_id res chain seq x y z
N MET A 1 -56.66 52.99 0.01
CA MET A 1 -56.39 51.65 0.47
C MET A 1 -55.08 51.17 -0.24
N LYS A 2 -53.93 51.14 0.50
CA LYS A 2 -52.60 50.71 -0.06
C LYS A 2 -52.35 49.31 0.47
N HIS A 3 -52.30 48.30 -0.39
CA HIS A 3 -51.94 46.93 -0.04
C HIS A 3 -50.41 46.81 -0.08
N LEU A 4 -49.79 46.64 1.10
CA LEU A 4 -48.37 46.22 1.20
C LEU A 4 -48.30 44.73 0.96
N LEU A 5 -47.59 44.35 -0.10
CA LEU A 5 -47.24 42.94 -0.38
C LEU A 5 -45.93 42.62 0.31
N SER A 6 -45.97 41.85 1.40
CA SER A 6 -44.76 41.38 2.10
C SER A 6 -44.21 40.16 1.36
N ILE A 7 -43.04 40.33 0.76
CA ILE A 7 -42.27 39.20 0.15
C ILE A 7 -41.47 38.53 1.24
N LEU A 8 -41.84 37.32 1.59
CA LEU A 8 -41.09 36.44 2.51
C LEU A 8 -39.95 35.74 1.74
N ILE A 9 -38.72 36.21 1.92
CA ILE A 9 -37.55 35.55 1.35
C ILE A 9 -37.15 34.41 2.25
N LEU A 10 -37.43 33.16 1.81
CA LEU A 10 -36.92 31.96 2.45
C LEU A 10 -35.42 31.82 2.13
N PHE A 11 -34.55 32.11 3.08
CA PHE A 11 -33.16 31.71 3.01
C PHE A 11 -33.03 30.21 3.28
N GLY A 12 -32.93 29.41 2.23
CA GLY A 12 -32.58 28.03 2.32
C GLY A 12 -31.09 27.88 2.72
N SER A 13 -30.84 27.45 3.96
CA SER A 13 -29.49 27.10 4.42
C SER A 13 -29.01 25.87 3.66
N ILE A 14 -28.12 26.05 2.69
CA ILE A 14 -27.39 24.98 2.03
C ILE A 14 -26.38 24.44 3.06
N SER A 15 -26.71 23.33 3.73
CA SER A 15 -25.77 22.60 4.56
C SER A 15 -24.66 22.06 3.66
N GLN A 16 -23.50 22.71 3.68
CA GLN A 16 -22.29 22.12 3.09
C GLN A 16 -21.85 20.97 3.98
N ALA A 17 -22.12 19.76 3.53
CA ALA A 17 -21.52 18.59 4.14
C ALA A 17 -19.98 18.72 3.99
N SER A 18 -19.30 19.05 5.08
CA SER A 18 -17.85 19.02 5.16
C SER A 18 -17.44 17.56 5.02
N TYR A 19 -16.96 17.16 3.84
CA TYR A 19 -16.28 15.88 3.67
C TYR A 19 -14.97 15.96 4.46
N ALA A 20 -14.95 15.38 5.65
CA ALA A 20 -13.68 15.16 6.35
C ALA A 20 -12.80 14.31 5.42
N SER A 21 -11.64 14.84 5.04
CA SER A 21 -10.70 14.09 4.22
C SER A 21 -10.20 12.87 4.99
N GLN A 22 -9.99 11.77 4.27
CA GLN A 22 -9.51 10.53 4.90
C GLN A 22 -8.02 10.72 5.22
N PRO A 23 -7.57 10.38 6.45
CA PRO A 23 -6.19 10.65 6.88
C PRO A 23 -5.10 10.09 5.96
N ILE A 24 -5.33 8.94 5.31
CA ILE A 24 -4.37 8.39 4.35
C ILE A 24 -4.29 9.24 3.08
N ILE A 25 -5.41 9.78 2.58
CA ILE A 25 -5.45 10.65 1.40
C ILE A 25 -4.67 11.92 1.68
N GLU A 26 -4.89 12.56 2.83
CA GLU A 26 -4.12 13.75 3.25
C GLU A 26 -2.61 13.48 3.26
N LYS A 27 -2.20 12.30 3.75
CA LYS A 27 -0.78 11.92 3.80
C LYS A 27 -0.20 11.59 2.43
N ILE A 28 -0.99 10.99 1.53
CA ILE A 28 -0.61 10.78 0.12
C ILE A 28 -0.38 12.15 -0.55
N ASP A 29 -1.32 13.09 -0.35
CA ASP A 29 -1.26 14.42 -0.95
C ASP A 29 -0.11 15.26 -0.36
N GLU A 30 0.14 15.17 0.96
CA GLU A 30 1.21 15.91 1.66
C GLU A 30 2.58 15.71 1.01
N ILE A 31 2.89 14.49 0.58
CA ILE A 31 4.18 14.19 -0.06
C ILE A 31 4.06 13.94 -1.57
N ASN A 32 2.85 14.09 -2.14
CA ASN A 32 2.54 13.72 -3.52
C ASN A 32 2.98 12.28 -3.81
N ALA A 33 2.62 11.33 -2.93
CA ALA A 33 2.99 9.94 -3.08
C ALA A 33 2.36 9.35 -4.34
N ASN A 34 3.16 8.65 -5.15
CA ASN A 34 2.70 7.90 -6.32
C ASN A 34 2.98 6.40 -6.20
N VAL A 35 3.54 5.97 -5.07
CA VAL A 35 3.77 4.58 -4.70
C VAL A 35 3.37 4.37 -3.24
N ILE A 36 2.68 3.26 -2.97
CA ILE A 36 2.55 2.70 -1.64
C ILE A 36 3.36 1.41 -1.62
N PHE A 37 4.45 1.39 -0.85
CA PHE A 37 5.11 0.14 -0.50
C PHE A 37 4.40 -0.50 0.69
N MET A 38 4.15 -1.80 0.60
CA MET A 38 3.65 -2.61 1.70
C MET A 38 4.56 -3.80 1.92
N ARG A 39 5.03 -4.00 3.15
CA ARG A 39 5.65 -5.27 3.50
C ARG A 39 4.56 -6.34 3.53
N HIS A 40 4.84 -7.52 2.96
CA HIS A 40 3.93 -8.66 3.03
C HIS A 40 3.36 -8.85 4.45
N ALA A 41 2.16 -9.37 4.55
CA ALA A 41 1.48 -9.65 5.81
C ALA A 41 2.27 -10.67 6.66
N LEU A 42 1.82 -10.91 7.88
CA LEU A 42 2.53 -11.73 8.85
C LEU A 42 2.77 -13.15 8.32
N ALA A 43 4.05 -13.46 8.13
CA ALA A 43 4.55 -14.80 7.85
C ALA A 43 5.52 -15.14 9.00
N PRO A 44 5.15 -16.00 9.95
CA PRO A 44 5.96 -16.30 11.15
C PRO A 44 7.32 -16.90 10.81
N GLY A 45 8.31 -16.64 11.64
CA GLY A 45 9.67 -17.16 11.50
C GLY A 45 10.65 -16.16 10.90
N PHE A 46 11.85 -16.63 10.59
CA PHE A 46 12.97 -15.83 10.10
C PHE A 46 13.58 -16.49 8.86
N GLY A 47 13.71 -15.73 7.78
CA GLY A 47 14.23 -16.23 6.51
C GLY A 47 13.31 -17.23 5.82
N ASP A 48 13.80 -17.87 4.78
CA ASP A 48 13.16 -18.98 4.09
C ASP A 48 13.94 -20.29 4.41
N PRO A 49 13.31 -21.48 4.32
CA PRO A 49 13.97 -22.76 4.55
C PRO A 49 15.18 -22.98 3.64
N ILE A 50 16.11 -23.86 4.05
CA ILE A 50 17.34 -24.15 3.29
C ILE A 50 17.06 -24.74 1.88
N ASN A 51 15.93 -25.41 1.73
CA ASN A 51 15.46 -25.99 0.46
C ASN A 51 14.57 -25.04 -0.33
N PHE A 52 14.67 -23.72 -0.08
CA PHE A 52 13.88 -22.70 -0.76
C PHE A 52 13.90 -22.88 -2.28
N ASN A 53 12.70 -22.84 -2.87
CA ASN A 53 12.47 -22.78 -4.30
C ASN A 53 11.35 -21.76 -4.59
N LEU A 54 11.65 -20.77 -5.43
CA LEU A 54 10.70 -19.71 -5.78
C LEU A 54 9.41 -20.24 -6.43
N GLN A 55 9.50 -21.36 -7.14
CA GLN A 55 8.39 -21.97 -7.85
C GLN A 55 7.57 -22.95 -6.97
N ASP A 56 7.97 -23.18 -5.71
CA ASP A 56 7.30 -24.09 -4.81
C ASP A 56 7.00 -23.41 -3.45
N CYS A 57 5.74 -22.98 -3.29
CA CYS A 57 5.29 -22.34 -2.07
C CYS A 57 5.48 -23.20 -0.81
N LYS A 58 5.49 -24.54 -0.93
CA LYS A 58 5.71 -25.44 0.21
C LYS A 58 7.12 -25.36 0.75
N SER A 59 8.07 -24.90 -0.04
CA SER A 59 9.46 -24.68 0.35
C SER A 59 9.73 -23.27 0.88
N GLN A 60 8.69 -22.44 1.01
CA GLN A 60 8.81 -21.06 1.45
C GLN A 60 8.19 -20.82 2.83
N ARG A 61 8.59 -19.75 3.47
CA ARG A 61 7.89 -19.20 4.63
C ARG A 61 6.66 -18.44 4.18
N ASN A 62 5.48 -18.90 4.56
CA ASN A 62 4.19 -18.40 4.09
C ASN A 62 3.40 -17.68 5.19
N LEU A 63 2.30 -17.03 4.83
CA LEU A 63 1.36 -16.44 5.76
C LEU A 63 0.78 -17.52 6.68
N ASN A 64 0.46 -17.16 7.91
CA ASN A 64 -0.44 -17.93 8.77
C ASN A 64 -1.82 -17.25 8.80
N ASP A 65 -2.78 -17.81 9.54
CA ASP A 65 -4.14 -17.28 9.64
C ASP A 65 -4.17 -15.80 10.07
N ALA A 66 -3.33 -15.42 11.04
CA ALA A 66 -3.22 -14.02 11.45
C ALA A 66 -2.64 -13.11 10.33
N GLY A 67 -1.77 -13.65 9.47
CA GLY A 67 -1.27 -12.93 8.30
C GLY A 67 -2.34 -12.77 7.23
N ILE A 68 -3.16 -13.79 7.00
CA ILE A 68 -4.31 -13.74 6.10
C ILE A 68 -5.30 -12.66 6.59
N GLU A 69 -5.70 -12.71 7.87
CA GLU A 69 -6.58 -11.70 8.47
C GLU A 69 -5.97 -10.29 8.37
N GLN A 70 -4.67 -10.13 8.63
CA GLN A 70 -3.99 -8.86 8.48
C GLN A 70 -4.06 -8.33 7.04
N ALA A 71 -3.85 -9.18 6.03
CA ALA A 71 -3.96 -8.78 4.63
C ALA A 71 -5.38 -8.34 4.28
N GLN A 72 -6.39 -9.10 4.70
CA GLN A 72 -7.80 -8.77 4.51
C GLN A 72 -8.16 -7.42 5.15
N ASN A 73 -7.73 -7.17 6.38
CA ASN A 73 -7.96 -5.91 7.08
C ASN A 73 -7.31 -4.71 6.36
N VAL A 74 -6.09 -4.87 5.84
CA VAL A 74 -5.44 -3.82 5.02
C VAL A 74 -6.21 -3.59 3.72
N GLY A 75 -6.70 -4.65 3.08
CA GLY A 75 -7.55 -4.53 1.89
C GLY A 75 -8.83 -3.74 2.18
N GLN A 76 -9.55 -4.09 3.25
CA GLN A 76 -10.74 -3.37 3.69
C GLN A 76 -10.45 -1.89 4.02
N PHE A 77 -9.30 -1.61 4.65
CA PHE A 77 -8.86 -0.25 4.91
C PHE A 77 -8.73 0.55 3.60
N PHE A 78 -8.10 0.02 2.56
CA PHE A 78 -7.99 0.72 1.27
C PHE A 78 -9.35 0.93 0.60
N LEU A 79 -10.24 -0.07 0.62
CA LEU A 79 -11.58 0.03 0.07
C LEU A 79 -12.42 1.10 0.80
N LYS A 80 -12.43 1.07 2.13
CA LYS A 80 -13.16 2.05 2.98
C LYS A 80 -12.69 3.48 2.73
N ASN A 81 -11.39 3.66 2.53
CA ASN A 81 -10.79 4.95 2.23
C ASN A 81 -10.82 5.32 0.73
N LYS A 82 -11.48 4.50 -0.11
CA LYS A 82 -11.63 4.71 -1.55
C LYS A 82 -10.28 4.92 -2.28
N ILE A 83 -9.24 4.24 -1.80
CA ILE A 83 -7.93 4.26 -2.46
C ILE A 83 -8.00 3.39 -3.70
N ILE A 84 -7.75 4.00 -4.86
CA ILE A 84 -7.75 3.32 -6.16
C ILE A 84 -6.33 3.26 -6.67
N PHE A 85 -5.85 2.04 -6.90
CA PHE A 85 -4.53 1.81 -7.47
C PHE A 85 -4.63 1.67 -8.99
N THR A 86 -3.69 2.31 -9.70
CA THR A 86 -3.54 2.14 -11.15
C THR A 86 -2.89 0.81 -11.50
N GLU A 87 -2.12 0.24 -10.57
CA GLU A 87 -1.42 -1.03 -10.72
C GLU A 87 -1.13 -1.61 -9.33
N ILE A 88 -1.24 -2.94 -9.19
CA ILE A 88 -0.87 -3.67 -7.98
C ILE A 88 0.21 -4.68 -8.36
N LEU A 89 1.39 -4.53 -7.77
CA LEU A 89 2.54 -5.39 -8.01
C LEU A 89 2.95 -6.12 -6.74
N SER A 90 3.34 -7.38 -6.87
CA SER A 90 3.92 -8.15 -5.77
C SER A 90 5.28 -8.72 -6.14
N SER A 91 6.10 -9.00 -5.14
CA SER A 91 7.22 -9.91 -5.27
C SER A 91 6.72 -11.31 -5.70
N GLU A 92 7.57 -12.09 -6.36
CA GLU A 92 7.29 -13.47 -6.75
C GLU A 92 7.25 -14.45 -5.56
N TRP A 93 7.61 -14.05 -4.34
CA TRP A 93 7.46 -14.85 -3.13
C TRP A 93 6.00 -15.10 -2.78
N CYS A 94 5.64 -16.34 -2.47
CA CYS A 94 4.26 -16.73 -2.20
C CYS A 94 3.61 -15.87 -1.13
N ARG A 95 4.28 -15.53 -0.03
CA ARG A 95 3.73 -14.62 0.99
C ARG A 95 3.36 -13.22 0.48
N CYS A 96 4.02 -12.73 -0.58
CA CYS A 96 3.67 -11.45 -1.19
C CYS A 96 2.48 -11.61 -2.14
N ILE A 97 2.46 -12.70 -2.92
CA ILE A 97 1.34 -13.06 -3.80
C ILE A 97 0.08 -13.28 -2.97
N ASP A 98 0.17 -14.09 -1.90
CA ASP A 98 -0.94 -14.37 -1.00
C ASP A 98 -1.44 -13.09 -0.30
N THR A 99 -0.52 -12.19 0.13
CA THR A 99 -0.91 -10.88 0.66
C THR A 99 -1.74 -10.10 -0.35
N ALA A 100 -1.33 -10.04 -1.62
CA ALA A 100 -2.07 -9.34 -2.67
C ALA A 100 -3.45 -9.97 -2.93
N LEU A 101 -3.53 -11.30 -2.95
CA LEU A 101 -4.77 -12.03 -3.16
C LEU A 101 -5.76 -11.84 -2.00
N GLU A 102 -5.29 -11.97 -0.76
CA GLU A 102 -6.12 -11.85 0.44
C GLU A 102 -6.64 -10.42 0.68
N MET A 103 -5.90 -9.40 0.24
CA MET A 103 -6.40 -8.02 0.27
C MET A 103 -7.65 -7.81 -0.59
N ASN A 104 -7.82 -8.59 -1.66
CA ASN A 104 -8.98 -8.58 -2.56
C ASN A 104 -9.41 -7.17 -3.04
N ILE A 105 -8.45 -6.36 -3.47
CA ILE A 105 -8.65 -4.97 -3.91
C ILE A 105 -8.41 -4.74 -5.40
N GLY A 106 -8.24 -5.80 -6.17
CA GLY A 106 -8.03 -5.76 -7.61
C GLY A 106 -7.03 -6.82 -8.10
N ALA A 107 -6.87 -6.90 -9.41
CA ALA A 107 -5.91 -7.80 -10.03
C ALA A 107 -4.47 -7.36 -9.72
N SER A 108 -3.61 -8.31 -9.37
CA SER A 108 -2.20 -8.08 -9.13
C SER A 108 -1.34 -8.90 -10.10
N SER A 109 -0.11 -8.45 -10.33
CA SER A 109 0.91 -9.18 -11.08
C SER A 109 2.23 -9.20 -10.32
N THR A 110 3.07 -10.19 -10.61
CA THR A 110 4.40 -10.28 -10.02
C THR A 110 5.40 -9.39 -10.74
N PHE A 111 6.39 -8.89 -10.00
CA PHE A 111 7.48 -8.08 -10.53
C PHE A 111 8.79 -8.40 -9.81
N GLU A 112 9.78 -8.90 -10.55
CA GLU A 112 11.08 -9.32 -10.01
C GLU A 112 11.84 -8.21 -9.24
N GLY A 113 11.61 -6.93 -9.57
CA GLY A 113 12.17 -5.77 -8.85
C GLY A 113 11.67 -5.64 -7.41
N LEU A 114 10.71 -6.46 -6.98
CA LEU A 114 10.19 -6.52 -5.61
C LEU A 114 10.68 -7.76 -4.84
N ASN A 115 11.52 -8.60 -5.45
CA ASN A 115 11.99 -9.85 -4.86
C ASN A 115 12.94 -9.61 -3.68
N SER A 116 12.88 -10.52 -2.69
CA SER A 116 13.75 -10.47 -1.53
C SER A 116 15.18 -10.87 -1.87
N PHE A 117 16.12 -10.00 -1.62
CA PHE A 117 17.55 -10.35 -1.67
C PHE A 117 18.12 -10.79 -0.30
N PHE A 118 17.24 -10.92 0.70
CA PHE A 118 17.62 -11.49 1.99
C PHE A 118 18.03 -12.95 1.80
N GLN A 119 19.09 -13.39 2.46
CA GLN A 119 19.74 -14.71 2.32
C GLN A 119 20.41 -14.97 0.94
N GLY A 120 20.40 -13.99 0.01
CA GLY A 120 21.13 -14.14 -1.24
C GLY A 120 20.45 -15.03 -2.30
N HIS A 121 19.13 -15.35 -2.15
CA HIS A 121 18.39 -16.14 -3.13
C HIS A 121 18.30 -15.46 -4.50
N VAL A 122 18.36 -14.12 -4.54
CA VAL A 122 18.46 -13.33 -5.77
C VAL A 122 19.51 -12.23 -5.59
N ASN A 123 20.03 -11.72 -6.71
CA ASN A 123 21.03 -10.67 -6.69
C ASN A 123 20.41 -9.31 -6.31
N LYS A 124 20.92 -8.67 -5.25
CA LYS A 124 20.44 -7.37 -4.79
C LYS A 124 20.53 -6.30 -5.89
N SER A 125 21.63 -6.23 -6.62
CA SER A 125 21.84 -5.17 -7.63
C SER A 125 20.83 -5.28 -8.76
N ASP A 126 20.45 -6.49 -9.16
CA ASP A 126 19.48 -6.72 -10.25
C ASP A 126 18.07 -6.32 -9.82
N VAL A 127 17.68 -6.71 -8.58
CA VAL A 127 16.37 -6.33 -7.99
C VAL A 127 16.25 -4.81 -7.92
N ILE A 128 17.22 -4.14 -7.31
CA ILE A 128 17.20 -2.69 -7.12
C ILE A 128 17.28 -1.93 -8.44
N LYS A 129 18.06 -2.42 -9.40
CA LYS A 129 18.12 -1.84 -10.75
C LYS A 129 16.74 -1.90 -11.43
N LYS A 130 16.07 -3.06 -11.44
CA LYS A 130 14.75 -3.23 -12.02
C LYS A 130 13.72 -2.32 -11.32
N LEU A 131 13.75 -2.26 -9.99
CA LEU A 131 12.85 -1.42 -9.22
C LEU A 131 13.06 0.07 -9.51
N ASN A 132 14.30 0.55 -9.56
CA ASN A 132 14.60 1.95 -9.88
C ASN A 132 14.13 2.32 -11.28
N ILE A 133 14.34 1.46 -12.28
CA ILE A 133 13.84 1.69 -13.65
C ILE A 133 12.31 1.83 -13.63
N LYS A 134 11.59 0.97 -12.89
CA LYS A 134 10.12 1.09 -12.75
C LYS A 134 9.74 2.41 -12.09
N LEU A 135 10.35 2.76 -10.96
CA LEU A 135 10.06 3.98 -10.20
C LEU A 135 10.32 5.26 -10.99
N ASP A 136 11.43 5.32 -11.76
CA ASP A 136 11.80 6.48 -12.55
C ASP A 136 10.82 6.73 -13.71
N ASN A 137 10.21 5.67 -14.25
CA ASN A 137 9.24 5.73 -15.35
C ASN A 137 7.78 5.91 -14.90
N LEU A 138 7.50 5.97 -13.58
CA LEU A 138 6.14 6.18 -13.09
C LEU A 138 5.64 7.58 -13.40
N SER A 139 4.36 7.68 -13.78
CA SER A 139 3.65 8.95 -13.84
C SER A 139 3.43 9.50 -12.42
N SER A 140 3.53 10.81 -12.26
CA SER A 140 3.15 11.48 -10.99
C SER A 140 1.65 11.40 -10.69
N LYS A 141 0.83 11.03 -11.70
CA LYS A 141 -0.63 10.87 -11.56
C LYS A 141 -1.05 9.44 -11.23
N SER A 142 -0.12 8.46 -11.26
CA SER A 142 -0.40 7.09 -10.88
C SER A 142 -0.28 6.93 -9.36
N LEU A 143 -1.03 6.01 -8.78
CA LEU A 143 -0.79 5.48 -7.44
C LEU A 143 -0.68 3.97 -7.58
N ILE A 144 0.52 3.44 -7.31
CA ILE A 144 0.82 2.01 -7.45
C ILE A 144 1.03 1.40 -6.07
N LEU A 145 0.43 0.23 -5.84
CA LEU A 145 0.72 -0.59 -4.67
C LEU A 145 1.82 -1.61 -5.01
N MET A 146 2.88 -1.63 -4.20
CA MET A 146 4.02 -2.55 -4.34
C MET A 146 4.17 -3.39 -3.06
N ILE A 147 3.76 -4.65 -3.12
CA ILE A 147 3.82 -5.60 -2.01
C ILE A 147 5.15 -6.35 -2.08
N THR A 148 6.00 -6.15 -1.08
CA THR A 148 7.38 -6.63 -1.10
C THR A 148 7.90 -6.98 0.31
N HIS A 149 9.20 -6.93 0.48
CA HIS A 149 9.93 -7.36 1.67
C HIS A 149 10.56 -6.16 2.39
N GLN A 150 10.74 -6.29 3.70
CA GLN A 150 11.37 -5.25 4.53
C GLN A 150 12.71 -4.76 3.94
N VAL A 151 13.56 -5.68 3.45
CA VAL A 151 14.89 -5.33 2.92
C VAL A 151 14.81 -4.50 1.64
N VAL A 152 13.82 -4.72 0.80
CA VAL A 152 13.59 -3.94 -0.44
C VAL A 152 13.07 -2.55 -0.10
N ILE A 153 12.09 -2.47 0.80
CA ILE A 153 11.55 -1.18 1.25
C ILE A 153 12.64 -0.36 1.93
N ALA A 154 13.41 -0.96 2.83
CA ALA A 154 14.49 -0.27 3.54
C ALA A 154 15.58 0.25 2.61
N GLU A 155 15.91 -0.49 1.54
CA GLU A 155 16.89 -0.05 0.55
C GLU A 155 16.46 1.20 -0.21
N ILE A 156 15.15 1.31 -0.53
CA ILE A 156 14.62 2.44 -1.31
C ILE A 156 14.27 3.63 -0.41
N THR A 157 13.76 3.39 0.80
CA THR A 157 13.13 4.41 1.63
C THR A 157 13.89 4.71 2.93
N SER A 158 14.88 3.90 3.29
CA SER A 158 15.55 3.89 4.59
C SER A 158 14.63 3.59 5.78
N ILE A 159 13.41 3.09 5.52
CA ILE A 159 12.43 2.72 6.55
C ILE A 159 12.20 1.21 6.52
N SER A 160 12.19 0.58 7.70
CA SER A 160 11.99 -0.86 7.87
C SER A 160 10.62 -1.14 8.52
N PRO A 161 9.54 -1.27 7.73
CA PRO A 161 8.20 -1.46 8.30
C PRO A 161 8.02 -2.86 8.91
N PRO A 162 7.11 -3.02 9.90
CA PRO A 162 6.65 -4.32 10.37
C PRO A 162 5.87 -5.06 9.27
N SER A 163 5.49 -6.32 9.50
CA SER A 163 4.58 -7.06 8.60
C SER A 163 3.28 -6.31 8.42
N GLY A 164 2.81 -6.20 7.17
CA GLY A 164 1.63 -5.39 6.81
C GLY A 164 1.85 -3.88 6.85
N GLY A 165 3.04 -3.41 7.24
CA GLY A 165 3.35 -1.98 7.34
C GLY A 165 3.41 -1.29 5.99
N ILE A 166 2.97 -0.04 5.97
CA ILE A 166 2.74 0.79 4.77
C ILE A 166 3.71 1.97 4.77
N ILE A 167 4.39 2.18 3.64
CA ILE A 167 5.24 3.34 3.38
C ILE A 167 4.71 4.07 2.15
N LEU A 168 4.28 5.31 2.33
CA LEU A 168 3.96 6.23 1.25
C LEU A 168 5.26 6.74 0.66
N TYR A 169 5.37 6.77 -0.68
CA TYR A 169 6.61 7.13 -1.36
C TYR A 169 6.35 7.97 -2.60
N ASN A 170 7.10 9.04 -2.74
CA ASN A 170 7.15 9.84 -3.96
C ASN A 170 8.40 9.43 -4.78
N SER A 171 8.20 8.80 -5.93
CA SER A 171 9.28 8.29 -6.76
C SER A 171 10.13 9.39 -7.41
N LYS A 172 9.64 10.62 -7.50
CA LYS A 172 10.34 11.73 -8.18
C LYS A 172 11.31 12.46 -7.24
N ASN A 173 10.87 12.79 -6.03
CA ASN A 173 11.70 13.49 -5.05
C ASN A 173 12.29 12.56 -3.97
N LYS A 174 11.98 11.25 -4.04
CA LYS A 174 12.45 10.20 -3.13
C LYS A 174 11.99 10.40 -1.66
N THR A 175 10.93 11.18 -1.42
CA THR A 175 10.36 11.35 -0.09
C THR A 175 9.59 10.11 0.31
N ALA A 176 9.81 9.63 1.54
CA ALA A 176 9.11 8.48 2.11
C ALA A 176 8.50 8.84 3.47
N LYS A 177 7.32 8.29 3.78
CA LYS A 177 6.64 8.48 5.05
C LYS A 177 5.93 7.20 5.47
N GLU A 178 6.20 6.73 6.70
CA GLU A 178 5.44 5.61 7.27
C GLU A 178 4.00 6.04 7.55
N PHE A 179 3.05 5.15 7.22
CA PHE A 179 1.65 5.30 7.56
C PHE A 179 1.20 4.11 8.41
N LYS A 180 0.64 4.39 9.60
CA LYS A 180 0.13 3.36 10.52
C LYS A 180 -1.39 3.35 10.50
N ILE A 181 -1.98 2.22 10.11
CA ILE A 181 -3.44 2.06 10.03
C ILE A 181 -4.08 2.28 11.42
N THR A 182 -3.45 1.80 12.49
CA THR A 182 -3.94 1.90 13.87
C THR A 182 -4.07 3.33 14.40
N ASP A 183 -3.38 4.30 13.79
CA ASP A 183 -3.41 5.68 14.24
C ASP A 183 -4.76 6.38 13.93
N TYR A 184 -5.61 5.76 13.07
CA TYR A 184 -6.82 6.38 12.53
C TYR A 184 -8.07 5.50 12.57
N ASP A 185 -7.96 4.23 12.91
CA ASP A 185 -9.08 3.26 12.91
C ASP A 185 -9.33 2.69 14.33
N GLN A 186 -9.60 3.54 15.32
CA GLN A 186 -10.03 3.09 16.66
C GLN A 186 -11.54 2.72 16.72
N ASN A 187 -12.22 2.59 15.57
CA ASN A 187 -13.64 2.31 15.45
C ASN A 187 -13.89 1.04 14.60
N PHE A 188 -13.27 -0.08 14.96
CA PHE A 188 -13.66 -1.42 14.51
C PHE A 188 -14.48 -2.13 15.58
#